data_fbfbee26f85fd0923d575b025ee6f47c
#
_entry.id   fbfbee26f85fd0923d575b025ee6f47c
#
_cell.length_a   1.000
_cell.length_b   1.000
_cell.length_c   1.000
_cell.angle_alpha   90.00
_cell.angle_beta   90.00
_cell.angle_gamma   90.00
#
_symmetry.space_group_name_H-M   'P 1'
#
loop_
_entity.id
_entity.type
_entity.pdbx_description
1 polymer ?
#
loop_
_entity_poly.entity_id
_entity_poly.type
_entity_poly.pdbx_seq_one_letter_code
_entity_poly.pdbx_strand_id
1 'polypeptide(L)'
;NLVWSCDPMHGNTMKANSGFKTRPFESVLKEVETFFDIHHQMGTYPGGVHLEMTGQNVTECIGGAQAIKDEDLSARYHTHCDPRLNANQALELAFLISDKLRESQEPHNSKITIAK
;
A
#
# COMPACT_ATOMS: atom_id res chain seq x y z
N ASN A 1 12.48 23.16 -1.02
CA ASN A 1 11.23 22.44 -1.26
C ASN A 1 11.53 21.00 -1.67
N LEU A 2 11.03 20.04 -0.89
CA LEU A 2 11.23 18.62 -1.15
C LEU A 2 9.88 17.94 -1.42
N VAL A 3 9.90 17.01 -2.36
CA VAL A 3 8.78 16.11 -2.63
C VAL A 3 9.23 14.70 -2.22
N TRP A 4 8.45 14.05 -1.39
CA TRP A 4 8.79 12.74 -0.86
C TRP A 4 8.05 11.64 -1.63
N SER A 5 8.72 10.52 -1.82
CA SER A 5 8.14 9.34 -2.45
C SER A 5 8.33 8.13 -1.54
N CYS A 6 7.33 7.28 -1.50
CA CYS A 6 7.33 6.08 -0.67
C CYS A 6 7.45 4.83 -1.55
N ASP A 7 8.32 3.92 -1.15
CA ASP A 7 8.39 2.58 -1.71
C ASP A 7 8.00 1.59 -0.60
N PRO A 8 6.73 1.20 -0.51
CA PRO A 8 6.29 0.26 0.52
C PRO A 8 6.49 -1.20 0.14
N MET A 9 7.06 -1.45 -1.02
CA MET A 9 7.15 -2.80 -1.58
C MET A 9 8.43 -3.52 -1.17
N HIS A 10 9.58 -2.92 -1.47
CA HIS A 10 10.86 -3.62 -1.34
C HIS A 10 11.20 -3.98 0.10
N GLY A 11 10.98 -3.06 1.05
CA GLY A 11 11.25 -3.31 2.47
C GLY A 11 10.33 -4.33 3.11
N ASN A 12 9.20 -4.63 2.50
CA ASN A 12 8.22 -5.58 3.01
C ASN A 12 8.31 -6.95 2.31
N THR A 13 9.38 -7.19 1.57
CA THR A 13 9.61 -8.46 0.92
C THR A 13 10.13 -9.48 1.93
N MET A 14 9.54 -10.66 1.95
CA MET A 14 9.93 -11.73 2.85
C MET A 14 9.83 -13.08 2.15
N LYS A 15 10.45 -14.09 2.73
CA LYS A 15 10.34 -15.47 2.25
C LYS A 15 9.25 -16.17 3.06
N ALA A 16 8.25 -16.67 2.37
CA ALA A 16 7.17 -17.44 2.99
C ALA A 16 7.67 -18.82 3.42
N ASN A 17 6.91 -19.50 4.30
CA ASN A 17 7.26 -20.85 4.72
C ASN A 17 7.31 -21.83 3.55
N SER A 18 6.50 -21.59 2.52
CA SER A 18 6.50 -22.37 1.28
C SER A 18 7.76 -22.18 0.43
N GLY A 19 8.60 -21.21 0.76
CA GLY A 19 9.81 -20.87 -0.01
C GLY A 19 9.63 -19.77 -1.02
N PHE A 20 8.40 -19.38 -1.31
CA PHE A 20 8.12 -18.26 -2.23
C PHE A 20 8.46 -16.92 -1.59
N LYS A 21 9.03 -16.02 -2.39
CA LYS A 21 9.19 -14.63 -2.01
C LYS A 21 7.79 -13.99 -2.07
N THR A 22 7.41 -13.26 -1.03
CA THR A 22 6.09 -12.65 -0.94
C THR A 22 6.16 -11.31 -0.21
N ARG A 23 5.05 -10.58 -0.21
CA ARG A 23 4.90 -9.32 0.53
C ARG A 23 3.55 -9.37 1.24
N PRO A 24 3.52 -9.22 2.57
CA PRO A 24 2.23 -9.13 3.27
C PRO A 24 1.53 -7.83 2.87
N PHE A 25 0.36 -7.94 2.28
CA PHE A 25 -0.38 -6.78 1.79
C PHE A 25 -0.67 -5.79 2.91
N GLU A 26 -1.01 -6.27 4.10
CA GLU A 26 -1.31 -5.43 5.26
C GLU A 26 -0.11 -4.57 5.66
N SER A 27 1.10 -5.09 5.51
CA SER A 27 2.33 -4.33 5.79
C SER A 27 2.52 -3.22 4.76
N VAL A 28 2.29 -3.53 3.49
CA VAL A 28 2.35 -2.52 2.41
C VAL A 28 1.33 -1.42 2.65
N LEU A 29 0.09 -1.82 2.96
CA LEU A 29 -1.01 -0.91 3.23
C LEU A 29 -0.69 0.01 4.41
N LYS A 30 -0.18 -0.57 5.49
CA LYS A 30 0.17 0.17 6.72
C LYS A 30 1.28 1.18 6.46
N GLU A 31 2.27 0.82 5.68
CA GLU A 31 3.37 1.74 5.37
C GLU A 31 2.89 2.93 4.54
N VAL A 32 2.03 2.69 3.56
CA VAL A 32 1.45 3.77 2.75
C VAL A 32 0.60 4.70 3.62
N GLU A 33 -0.25 4.14 4.48
CA GLU A 33 -1.06 4.92 5.40
C GLU A 33 -0.19 5.80 6.31
N THR A 34 0.83 5.19 6.90
CA THR A 34 1.75 5.88 7.81
C THR A 34 2.53 6.99 7.09
N PHE A 35 2.94 6.73 5.84
CA PHE A 35 3.62 7.72 5.02
C PHE A 35 2.79 9.00 4.86
N PHE A 36 1.53 8.86 4.47
CA PHE A 36 0.65 10.02 4.31
C PHE A 36 0.39 10.72 5.64
N ASP A 37 0.15 9.97 6.70
CA ASP A 37 -0.14 10.54 8.01
C ASP A 37 1.04 11.35 8.56
N ILE A 38 2.24 10.81 8.45
CA ILE A 38 3.46 11.50 8.93
C ILE A 38 3.68 12.79 8.15
N HIS A 39 3.59 12.73 6.82
CA HIS A 39 3.82 13.92 6.01
C HIS A 39 2.75 14.98 6.23
N HIS A 40 1.52 14.55 6.45
CA HIS A 40 0.43 15.46 6.81
C HIS A 40 0.73 16.17 8.14
N GLN A 41 1.14 15.41 9.16
CA GLN A 41 1.46 15.96 10.48
C GLN A 41 2.65 16.92 10.45
N MET A 42 3.65 16.60 9.66
CA MET A 42 4.90 17.38 9.57
C MET A 42 4.82 18.55 8.61
N GLY A 43 3.72 18.66 7.84
CA GLY A 43 3.57 19.72 6.86
C GLY A 43 4.51 19.57 5.66
N THR A 44 4.97 18.34 5.40
CA THR A 44 5.80 18.03 4.24
C THR A 44 4.95 17.44 3.12
N TYR A 45 5.50 17.30 1.93
CA TYR A 45 4.72 16.95 0.73
C TYR A 45 4.90 15.48 0.33
N PRO A 46 3.86 14.66 0.51
CA PRO A 46 3.89 13.26 0.02
C PRO A 46 3.56 13.25 -1.46
N GLY A 47 4.58 13.14 -2.29
CA GLY A 47 4.46 13.33 -3.74
C GLY A 47 4.09 12.09 -4.52
N GLY A 48 4.33 10.90 -3.98
CA GLY A 48 4.00 9.69 -4.72
C GLY A 48 4.31 8.40 -3.98
N VAL A 49 3.81 7.30 -4.54
CA VAL A 49 4.01 5.95 -4.03
C VAL A 49 4.45 5.08 -5.19
N HIS A 50 5.52 4.31 -4.99
CA HIS A 50 6.01 3.34 -5.96
C HIS A 50 5.42 1.97 -5.65
N LEU A 51 4.72 1.38 -6.63
CA LEU A 51 4.06 0.08 -6.46
C LEU A 51 4.46 -0.88 -7.58
N GLU A 52 4.57 -2.15 -7.22
CA GLU A 52 4.71 -3.24 -8.18
C GLU A 52 3.40 -4.01 -8.21
N MET A 53 2.68 -3.93 -9.31
CA MET A 53 1.34 -4.51 -9.41
C MET A 53 1.04 -5.00 -10.80
N THR A 54 0.01 -5.82 -10.91
CA THR A 54 -0.50 -6.32 -12.19
C THR A 54 -2.02 -6.27 -12.18
N GLY A 55 -2.60 -6.11 -13.37
CA GLY A 55 -4.07 -6.18 -13.52
C GLY A 55 -4.62 -7.61 -13.48
N GLN A 56 -3.76 -8.61 -13.32
CA GLN A 56 -4.15 -10.01 -13.28
C GLN A 56 -4.47 -10.46 -11.85
N ASN A 57 -5.15 -11.59 -11.74
CA ASN A 57 -5.52 -12.16 -10.44
C ASN A 57 -4.44 -13.15 -9.96
N VAL A 58 -3.22 -12.65 -9.80
CA VAL A 58 -2.10 -13.46 -9.29
C VAL A 58 -2.20 -13.62 -7.77
N THR A 59 -1.52 -14.65 -7.25
CA THR A 59 -1.43 -14.92 -5.81
C THR A 59 0.02 -14.81 -5.36
N GLU A 60 0.64 -13.63 -5.56
CA GLU A 60 2.06 -13.42 -5.27
C GLU A 60 2.29 -12.75 -3.91
N CYS A 61 1.32 -11.97 -3.44
CA CYS A 61 1.38 -11.31 -2.14
C CYS A 61 0.29 -11.86 -1.23
N ILE A 62 0.64 -12.17 0.02
CA ILE A 62 -0.32 -12.69 0.99
C ILE A 62 -1.20 -11.56 1.53
N GLY A 63 -2.43 -11.90 1.93
CA GLY A 63 -3.36 -10.95 2.53
C GLY A 63 -4.33 -10.33 1.54
N GLY A 64 -4.87 -9.18 1.93
CA GLY A 64 -5.91 -8.49 1.17
C GLY A 64 -7.29 -9.06 1.42
N ALA A 65 -8.30 -8.49 0.75
CA ALA A 65 -9.71 -8.90 0.92
C ALA A 65 -9.95 -10.37 0.57
N GLN A 66 -9.16 -10.93 -0.35
CA GLN A 66 -9.23 -12.35 -0.73
C GLN A 66 -8.58 -13.26 0.30
N ALA A 67 -7.91 -12.71 1.30
CA ALA A 67 -7.23 -13.46 2.37
C ALA A 67 -6.27 -14.52 1.81
N ILE A 68 -5.41 -14.14 0.87
CA ILE A 68 -4.42 -15.04 0.28
C ILE A 68 -3.47 -15.50 1.36
N LYS A 69 -3.30 -16.82 1.49
CA LYS A 69 -2.44 -17.43 2.48
C LYS A 69 -1.18 -17.97 1.82
N ASP A 70 -0.20 -18.35 2.66
CA ASP A 70 1.06 -18.94 2.21
C ASP A 70 0.82 -20.12 1.24
N GLU A 71 -0.08 -21.03 1.59
CA GLU A 71 -0.41 -22.19 0.77
C GLU A 71 -1.08 -21.84 -0.55
N ASP A 72 -1.60 -20.63 -0.70
CA ASP A 72 -2.25 -20.17 -1.93
C ASP A 72 -1.26 -19.59 -2.95
N LEU A 73 -0.05 -19.27 -2.52
CA LEU A 73 0.93 -18.58 -3.37
C LEU A 73 1.24 -19.35 -4.65
N SER A 74 1.37 -20.68 -4.55
CA SER A 74 1.72 -21.51 -5.70
C SER A 74 0.63 -21.56 -6.77
N ALA A 75 -0.60 -21.17 -6.45
CA ALA A 75 -1.72 -21.29 -7.39
C ALA A 75 -1.54 -20.42 -8.64
N ARG A 76 -1.13 -19.15 -8.45
CA ARG A 76 -0.94 -18.20 -9.56
C ARG A 76 0.26 -17.29 -9.28
N TYR A 77 1.41 -17.90 -9.07
CA TYR A 77 2.66 -17.19 -8.86
C TYR A 77 3.37 -17.06 -10.21
N HIS A 78 3.20 -15.94 -10.88
CA HIS A 78 3.61 -15.76 -12.28
C HIS A 78 4.79 -14.82 -12.49
N THR A 79 5.21 -14.12 -11.45
CA THR A 79 6.34 -13.19 -11.56
C THR A 79 7.64 -13.94 -11.85
N HIS A 80 8.49 -13.33 -12.65
CA HIS A 80 9.85 -13.83 -12.89
C HIS A 80 10.85 -13.23 -11.91
N CYS A 81 10.45 -12.25 -11.14
CA CYS A 81 11.34 -11.47 -10.28
C CYS A 81 10.73 -11.29 -8.89
N ASP A 82 10.05 -10.19 -8.66
CA ASP A 82 9.51 -9.82 -7.36
C ASP A 82 7.98 -9.98 -7.31
N PRO A 83 7.42 -10.34 -6.15
CA PRO A 83 5.99 -10.53 -6.02
C PRO A 83 5.23 -9.21 -6.19
N ARG A 84 4.14 -9.27 -6.94
CA ARG A 84 3.34 -8.11 -7.31
C ARG A 84 1.97 -8.17 -6.61
N LEU A 85 1.41 -7.00 -6.32
CA LEU A 85 0.02 -6.91 -5.91
C LEU A 85 -0.87 -7.33 -7.09
N ASN A 86 -1.94 -8.08 -6.80
CA ASN A 86 -2.93 -8.40 -7.83
C ASN A 86 -3.92 -7.24 -8.01
N ALA A 87 -4.85 -7.40 -8.96
CA ALA A 87 -5.81 -6.34 -9.28
C ALA A 87 -6.62 -5.89 -8.06
N ASN A 88 -7.09 -6.84 -7.25
CA ASN A 88 -7.91 -6.52 -6.07
C ASN A 88 -7.10 -5.80 -4.99
N GLN A 89 -5.88 -6.24 -4.74
CA GLN A 89 -4.97 -5.61 -3.78
C GLN A 89 -4.60 -4.19 -4.23
N ALA A 90 -4.29 -4.04 -5.51
CA ALA A 90 -3.98 -2.73 -6.09
C ALA A 90 -5.15 -1.76 -5.96
N LEU A 91 -6.37 -2.24 -6.21
CA LEU A 91 -7.57 -1.43 -6.09
C LEU A 91 -7.84 -1.02 -4.64
N GLU A 92 -7.70 -1.95 -3.70
CA GLU A 92 -7.85 -1.66 -2.27
C GLU A 92 -6.88 -0.58 -1.82
N LEU A 93 -5.63 -0.67 -2.27
CA LEU A 93 -4.61 0.34 -1.96
C LEU A 93 -4.93 1.69 -2.61
N ALA A 94 -5.46 1.69 -3.83
CA ALA A 94 -5.85 2.91 -4.52
C ALA A 94 -6.95 3.65 -3.75
N PHE A 95 -7.92 2.93 -3.18
CA PHE A 95 -8.96 3.55 -2.36
C PHE A 95 -8.37 4.17 -1.10
N LEU A 96 -7.43 3.50 -0.44
CA LEU A 96 -6.75 4.07 0.73
C LEU A 96 -6.03 5.36 0.36
N ILE A 97 -5.27 5.37 -0.72
CA ILE A 97 -4.53 6.55 -1.17
C ILE A 97 -5.52 7.69 -1.48
N SER A 98 -6.61 7.39 -2.16
CA SER A 98 -7.64 8.38 -2.47
C SER A 98 -8.21 9.01 -1.20
N ASP A 99 -8.49 8.20 -0.18
CA ASP A 99 -8.99 8.70 1.10
C ASP A 99 -7.98 9.61 1.79
N LYS A 100 -6.70 9.22 1.78
CA LYS A 100 -5.64 10.02 2.38
C LYS A 100 -5.45 11.36 1.66
N LEU A 101 -5.52 11.37 0.35
CA LEU A 101 -5.44 12.59 -0.44
C LEU A 101 -6.62 13.51 -0.16
N ARG A 102 -7.81 12.94 0.00
CA ARG A 102 -9.01 13.69 0.32
C ARG A 102 -8.92 14.32 1.71
N GLU A 103 -8.43 13.57 2.70
CA GLU A 103 -8.20 14.09 4.05
C GLU A 103 -7.25 15.30 4.04
N SER A 104 -6.18 15.23 3.24
CA SER A 104 -5.21 16.32 3.16
C SER A 104 -5.76 17.59 2.50
N GLN A 105 -6.83 17.45 1.72
CA GLN A 105 -7.49 18.55 1.04
C GLN A 105 -8.64 19.15 1.84
N GLU A 106 -9.03 18.52 2.94
CA GLU A 106 -10.08 19.08 3.78
C GLU A 106 -9.65 20.42 4.35
N PRO A 107 -10.51 21.44 4.22
CA PRO A 107 -10.14 22.77 4.68
C PRO A 107 -10.03 22.81 6.20
N HIS A 108 -9.06 23.57 6.70
CA HIS A 108 -8.86 23.80 8.13
C HIS A 108 -10.09 24.42 8.83
N ASN A 109 -11.06 24.86 8.05
CA ASN A 109 -12.28 25.47 8.58
C ASN A 109 -13.03 24.58 9.56
N SER A 110 -13.00 23.26 9.37
CA SER A 110 -13.64 22.33 10.30
C SER A 110 -12.99 22.40 11.69
N LYS A 111 -11.66 22.59 11.75
CA LYS A 111 -10.95 22.73 13.03
C LYS A 111 -11.26 24.06 13.72
N ILE A 112 -11.39 25.11 12.96
CA ILE A 112 -11.76 26.43 13.50
C ILE A 112 -13.16 26.38 14.06
N THR A 113 -14.09 25.71 13.41
CA THR A 113 -15.46 25.55 13.87
C THR A 113 -15.52 24.78 15.18
N ILE A 114 -14.69 23.77 15.35
CA ILE A 114 -14.62 22.97 16.57
C ILE A 114 -14.07 23.78 17.73
N ALA A 115 -13.16 24.71 17.48
CA ALA A 115 -12.53 25.54 18.49
C ALA A 115 -13.47 26.59 19.09
N LYS A 116 -14.63 26.81 18.50
CA LYS A 116 -15.65 27.70 19.00
C LYS A 116 -16.49 27.02 20.08
#